data_960fab61ca63dc5622dcef1278b01f22
#
_entry.id   960fab61ca63dc5622dcef1278b01f22
#
_cell.length_a   1.000
_cell.length_b   1.000
_cell.length_c   1.000
_cell.angle_alpha   90.00
_cell.angle_beta   90.00
_cell.angle_gamma   90.00
#
_symmetry.space_group_name_H-M   'P 1'
#
loop_
_entity.id
_entity.type
_entity.pdbx_description
1 polymer ?
#
loop_
_entity_poly.entity_id
_entity_poly.type
_entity_poly.pdbx_seq_one_letter_code
_entity_poly.pdbx_strand_id
1 'polypeptide(L)'
;VTDPVRLLKADRDSARNAGDPWADLCVVASISPSGEPRSRVLVLRDLDDQLALFFNASSPKSEEFKQSESLSILLYLHAVKVQYRLTAAFTEVDPNVVAESWKLRPLVPRKLDWLYATHPQSSSVPSREALLDAIDRIPETTTAPSTARGYILVPTEIERLDLDQPNGIHDRRRYKRLDDDWHEAVLIP
;
A
#
# COMPACT_ATOMS: atom_id res chain seq x y z
N VAL A 1 -23.04 -7.24 -10.80
CA VAL A 1 -21.91 -6.31 -11.07
C VAL A 1 -20.62 -7.03 -10.68
N THR A 2 -19.56 -6.86 -11.46
CA THR A 2 -18.24 -7.43 -11.17
C THR A 2 -17.68 -6.77 -9.91
N ASP A 3 -17.17 -7.57 -8.97
CA ASP A 3 -16.46 -7.04 -7.80
C ASP A 3 -15.14 -6.39 -8.26
N PRO A 4 -14.98 -5.08 -8.13
CA PRO A 4 -13.79 -4.38 -8.64
C PRO A 4 -12.53 -4.68 -7.81
N VAL A 5 -12.64 -5.17 -6.57
CA VAL A 5 -11.48 -5.61 -5.79
C VAL A 5 -10.93 -6.92 -6.35
N ARG A 6 -11.81 -7.86 -6.72
CA ARG A 6 -11.41 -9.10 -7.39
C ARG A 6 -10.82 -8.82 -8.77
N LEU A 7 -11.38 -7.85 -9.51
CA LEU A 7 -10.83 -7.44 -10.81
C LEU A 7 -9.41 -6.86 -10.64
N LEU A 8 -9.20 -5.97 -9.68
CA LEU A 8 -7.88 -5.44 -9.34
C LEU A 8 -6.88 -6.56 -9.01
N LYS A 9 -7.27 -7.54 -8.20
CA LYS A 9 -6.40 -8.67 -7.84
C LYS A 9 -6.05 -9.51 -9.08
N ALA A 10 -7.02 -9.79 -9.94
CA ALA A 10 -6.79 -10.53 -11.19
C ALA A 10 -5.84 -9.80 -12.14
N ASP A 11 -5.99 -8.48 -12.31
CA ASP A 11 -5.08 -7.67 -13.12
C ASP A 11 -3.67 -7.62 -12.51
N ARG A 12 -3.53 -7.56 -11.18
CA ARG A 12 -2.24 -7.67 -10.48
C ARG A 12 -1.59 -9.04 -10.70
N ASP A 13 -2.36 -10.13 -10.62
CA ASP A 13 -1.86 -11.48 -10.90
C ASP A 13 -1.37 -11.60 -12.35
N SER A 14 -2.12 -11.05 -13.29
CA SER A 14 -1.70 -10.99 -14.69
C SER A 14 -0.40 -10.20 -14.87
N ALA A 15 -0.26 -9.07 -14.20
CA ALA A 15 0.95 -8.26 -14.20
C ALA A 15 2.14 -9.01 -13.57
N ARG A 16 1.95 -9.69 -12.42
CA ARG A 16 2.98 -10.56 -11.79
C ARG A 16 3.46 -11.65 -12.75
N ASN A 17 2.51 -12.34 -13.39
CA ASN A 17 2.81 -13.41 -14.35
C ASN A 17 3.58 -12.88 -15.57
N ALA A 18 3.35 -11.63 -15.95
CA ALA A 18 4.09 -10.95 -17.03
C ALA A 18 5.43 -10.34 -16.55
N GLY A 19 5.83 -10.54 -15.29
CA GLY A 19 7.09 -10.06 -14.74
C GLY A 19 7.11 -8.56 -14.41
N ASP A 20 5.96 -7.94 -14.17
CA ASP A 20 5.85 -6.53 -13.81
C ASP A 20 6.42 -6.27 -12.40
N PRO A 21 7.54 -5.54 -12.24
CA PRO A 21 8.11 -5.27 -10.94
C PRO A 21 7.24 -4.34 -10.07
N TRP A 22 6.23 -3.69 -10.66
CA TRP A 22 5.31 -2.78 -9.97
C TRP A 22 4.00 -3.45 -9.54
N ALA A 23 3.76 -4.71 -9.89
CA ALA A 23 2.50 -5.42 -9.60
C ALA A 23 2.13 -5.43 -8.10
N ASP A 24 3.15 -5.40 -7.21
CA ASP A 24 2.97 -5.38 -5.75
C ASP A 24 3.18 -4.01 -5.12
N LEU A 25 3.33 -2.96 -5.92
CA LEU A 25 3.57 -1.61 -5.43
C LEU A 25 2.35 -0.72 -5.67
N CYS A 26 2.14 0.21 -4.76
CA CYS A 26 1.17 1.29 -4.92
C CYS A 26 1.74 2.62 -4.43
N VAL A 27 1.26 3.71 -5.00
CA VAL A 27 1.48 5.05 -4.46
C VAL A 27 0.33 5.36 -3.51
N VAL A 28 0.65 5.71 -2.27
CA VAL A 28 -0.33 6.16 -1.28
C VAL A 28 -0.16 7.65 -1.06
N ALA A 29 -1.23 8.39 -1.26
CA ALA A 29 -1.29 9.81 -0.97
C ALA A 29 -2.08 10.07 0.32
N SER A 30 -1.61 11.01 1.10
CA SER A 30 -2.21 11.48 2.37
C SER A 30 -1.95 12.97 2.54
N ILE A 31 -2.59 13.57 3.54
CA ILE A 31 -2.40 14.97 3.90
C ILE A 31 -1.64 15.00 5.23
N SER A 32 -0.58 15.82 5.29
CA SER A 32 0.16 16.04 6.54
C SER A 32 -0.67 16.86 7.54
N PRO A 33 -0.32 16.86 8.84
CA PRO A 33 -0.96 17.71 9.82
C PRO A 33 -0.93 19.21 9.49
N SER A 34 0.03 19.64 8.66
CA SER A 34 0.12 21.02 8.14
C SER A 34 -0.72 21.30 6.90
N GLY A 35 -1.48 20.28 6.40
CA GLY A 35 -2.33 20.43 5.20
C GLY A 35 -1.59 20.18 3.88
N GLU A 36 -0.33 19.76 3.91
CA GLU A 36 0.47 19.50 2.69
C GLU A 36 0.18 18.10 2.14
N PRO A 37 -0.05 17.96 0.82
CA PRO A 37 -0.18 16.65 0.19
C PRO A 37 1.18 15.92 0.20
N ARG A 38 1.16 14.65 0.56
CA ARG A 38 2.33 13.78 0.58
C ARG A 38 2.03 12.47 -0.12
N SER A 39 3.03 11.93 -0.84
CA SER A 39 2.91 10.63 -1.49
C SER A 39 4.16 9.78 -1.28
N ARG A 40 3.99 8.47 -1.29
CA ARG A 40 5.08 7.49 -1.20
C ARG A 40 4.67 6.17 -1.84
N VAL A 41 5.68 5.41 -2.28
CA VAL A 41 5.46 4.03 -2.73
C VAL A 41 5.45 3.12 -1.51
N LEU A 42 4.46 2.24 -1.44
CA LEU A 42 4.33 1.17 -0.46
C LEU A 42 4.09 -0.17 -1.17
N VAL A 43 4.39 -1.25 -0.47
CA VAL A 43 4.01 -2.60 -0.91
C VAL A 43 2.54 -2.81 -0.58
N LEU A 44 1.72 -3.10 -1.60
CA LEU A 44 0.34 -3.50 -1.43
C LEU A 44 0.28 -5.01 -1.30
N ARG A 45 -0.18 -5.47 -0.15
CA ARG A 45 -0.31 -6.89 0.16
C ARG A 45 -1.72 -7.38 -0.07
N ASP A 46 -1.83 -8.62 -0.52
CA ASP A 46 -3.06 -9.39 -0.43
C ASP A 46 -3.05 -10.11 0.93
N LEU A 47 -4.10 -9.92 1.71
CA LEU A 47 -4.34 -10.59 2.98
C LEU A 47 -5.70 -11.27 2.85
N ASP A 48 -5.70 -12.57 2.54
CA ASP A 48 -6.87 -13.31 2.08
C ASP A 48 -7.58 -12.59 0.91
N ASP A 49 -8.83 -12.23 1.07
CA ASP A 49 -9.62 -11.49 0.07
C ASP A 49 -9.45 -9.97 0.14
N GLN A 50 -8.68 -9.45 1.11
CA GLN A 50 -8.54 -8.03 1.38
C GLN A 50 -7.19 -7.48 0.89
N LEU A 51 -7.13 -6.16 0.72
CA LEU A 51 -5.90 -5.43 0.45
C LEU A 51 -5.36 -4.86 1.75
N ALA A 52 -4.05 -4.91 1.96
CA ALA A 52 -3.42 -4.44 3.19
C ALA A 52 -2.12 -3.67 2.94
N LEU A 53 -1.83 -2.73 3.86
CA LEU A 53 -0.56 -2.00 3.94
C LEU A 53 0.10 -2.29 5.28
N PHE A 54 1.42 -2.50 5.28
CA PHE A 54 2.19 -2.71 6.49
C PHE A 54 3.34 -1.69 6.57
N PHE A 55 3.48 -1.04 7.71
CA PHE A 55 4.55 -0.06 7.94
C PHE A 55 4.85 0.11 9.44
N ASN A 56 5.82 0.95 9.78
CA ASN A 56 6.21 1.21 11.16
C ASN A 56 5.47 2.45 11.71
N ALA A 57 4.95 2.35 12.93
CA ALA A 57 4.21 3.43 13.60
C ALA A 57 5.07 4.69 13.86
N SER A 58 6.42 4.57 13.89
CA SER A 58 7.32 5.72 14.03
C SER A 58 7.39 6.60 12.77
N SER A 59 6.83 6.13 11.66
CA SER A 59 6.81 6.88 10.40
C SER A 59 5.85 8.07 10.45
N PRO A 60 6.19 9.23 9.87
CA PRO A 60 5.29 10.38 9.77
C PRO A 60 3.91 10.04 9.19
N LYS A 61 3.83 9.11 8.23
CA LYS A 61 2.55 8.67 7.66
C LYS A 61 1.59 8.05 8.68
N SER A 62 2.10 7.54 9.81
CA SER A 62 1.25 7.00 10.88
C SER A 62 0.33 8.08 11.46
N GLU A 63 0.86 9.29 11.69
CA GLU A 63 0.06 10.42 12.15
C GLU A 63 -0.86 10.96 11.04
N GLU A 64 -0.39 11.00 9.80
CA GLU A 64 -1.20 11.39 8.64
C GLU A 64 -2.43 10.47 8.49
N PHE A 65 -2.24 9.16 8.66
CA PHE A 65 -3.33 8.18 8.59
C PHE A 65 -4.34 8.34 9.72
N LYS A 66 -3.88 8.59 10.96
CA LYS A 66 -4.78 8.81 12.10
C LYS A 66 -5.70 10.03 11.93
N GLN A 67 -5.27 11.02 11.14
CA GLN A 67 -6.03 12.24 10.91
C GLN A 67 -6.91 12.16 9.64
N SER A 68 -6.80 11.07 8.88
CA SER A 68 -7.52 10.88 7.63
C SER A 68 -8.60 9.81 7.79
N GLU A 69 -9.80 10.06 7.27
CA GLU A 69 -10.86 9.05 7.20
C GLU A 69 -10.64 8.08 6.03
N SER A 70 -9.90 8.52 5.00
CA SER A 70 -9.62 7.74 3.80
C SER A 70 -8.26 8.07 3.20
N LEU A 71 -7.77 7.16 2.38
CA LEU A 71 -6.52 7.29 1.61
C LEU A 71 -6.82 7.29 0.12
N SER A 72 -6.01 8.03 -0.63
CA SER A 72 -5.95 7.91 -2.09
C SER A 72 -4.79 7.01 -2.48
N ILE A 73 -5.09 5.98 -3.28
CA ILE A 73 -4.12 4.96 -3.69
C ILE A 73 -4.11 4.86 -5.21
N LEU A 74 -2.92 4.86 -5.78
CA LEU A 74 -2.70 4.72 -7.22
C LEU A 74 -1.84 3.48 -7.48
N LEU A 75 -2.27 2.64 -8.42
CA LEU A 75 -1.47 1.58 -9.02
C LEU A 75 -1.37 1.82 -10.53
N TYR A 76 -0.22 1.51 -11.09
CA TYR A 76 -0.05 1.39 -12.53
C TYR A 76 0.62 0.05 -12.84
N LEU A 77 -0.14 -0.86 -13.39
CA LEU A 77 0.29 -2.19 -13.80
C LEU A 77 0.83 -2.09 -15.24
N HIS A 78 2.13 -1.86 -15.33
CA HIS A 78 2.78 -1.50 -16.59
C HIS A 78 2.65 -2.60 -17.65
N ALA A 79 2.84 -3.86 -17.26
CA ALA A 79 2.83 -4.99 -18.19
C ALA A 79 1.45 -5.24 -18.82
N VAL A 80 0.38 -4.89 -18.13
CA VAL A 80 -1.01 -5.02 -18.62
C VAL A 80 -1.64 -3.67 -18.99
N LYS A 81 -0.89 -2.57 -18.87
CA LYS A 81 -1.28 -1.19 -19.20
C LYS A 81 -2.59 -0.75 -18.53
N VAL A 82 -2.78 -1.13 -17.28
CA VAL A 82 -3.97 -0.79 -16.49
C VAL A 82 -3.61 0.08 -15.32
N GLN A 83 -4.32 1.19 -15.14
CA GLN A 83 -4.23 2.03 -13.96
C GLN A 83 -5.44 1.82 -13.05
N TYR A 84 -5.17 1.79 -11.75
CA TYR A 84 -6.19 1.83 -10.72
C TYR A 84 -6.02 3.05 -9.81
N ARG A 85 -7.12 3.70 -9.49
CA ARG A 85 -7.21 4.72 -8.44
C ARG A 85 -8.25 4.26 -7.43
N LEU A 86 -7.88 4.25 -6.15
CA LEU A 86 -8.77 3.85 -5.08
C LEU A 86 -8.92 5.01 -4.09
N THR A 87 -10.14 5.23 -3.63
CA THR A 87 -10.41 5.90 -2.36
C THR A 87 -10.80 4.81 -1.36
N ALA A 88 -10.08 4.68 -0.26
CA ALA A 88 -10.28 3.61 0.69
C ALA A 88 -10.26 4.14 2.13
N ALA A 89 -11.27 3.79 2.92
CA ALA A 89 -11.17 3.77 4.37
C ALA A 89 -10.20 2.65 4.80
N PHE A 90 -9.81 2.61 6.05
CA PHE A 90 -8.88 1.61 6.55
C PHE A 90 -9.14 1.26 8.01
N THR A 91 -8.80 0.03 8.39
CA THR A 91 -8.90 -0.46 9.78
C THR A 91 -7.59 -1.13 10.17
N GLU A 92 -7.23 -1.05 11.45
CA GLU A 92 -6.02 -1.73 11.94
C GLU A 92 -6.16 -3.25 11.84
N VAL A 93 -5.07 -3.90 11.45
CA VAL A 93 -4.92 -5.36 11.45
C VAL A 93 -4.62 -5.83 12.88
N ASP A 94 -5.14 -6.98 13.27
CA ASP A 94 -4.82 -7.62 14.54
C ASP A 94 -3.30 -7.74 14.73
N PRO A 95 -2.75 -7.39 15.90
CA PRO A 95 -1.30 -7.43 16.15
C PRO A 95 -0.67 -8.81 15.92
N ASN A 96 -1.40 -9.92 16.13
CA ASN A 96 -0.88 -11.25 15.85
C ASN A 96 -0.72 -11.48 14.34
N VAL A 97 -1.66 -11.03 13.53
CA VAL A 97 -1.57 -11.08 12.07
C VAL A 97 -0.43 -10.20 11.56
N VAL A 98 -0.24 -9.02 12.16
CA VAL A 98 0.92 -8.16 11.87
C VAL A 98 2.23 -8.89 12.18
N ALA A 99 2.32 -9.55 13.34
CA ALA A 99 3.51 -10.27 13.76
C ALA A 99 3.83 -11.45 12.81
N GLU A 100 2.83 -12.22 12.38
CA GLU A 100 3.03 -13.32 11.42
C GLU A 100 3.45 -12.77 10.04
N SER A 101 2.79 -11.75 9.54
CA SER A 101 3.16 -11.10 8.27
C SER A 101 4.58 -10.51 8.31
N TRP A 102 4.99 -9.99 9.48
CA TRP A 102 6.32 -9.43 9.68
C TRP A 102 7.43 -10.50 9.56
N LYS A 103 7.19 -11.71 10.04
CA LYS A 103 8.16 -12.84 9.94
C LYS A 103 8.51 -13.20 8.49
N LEU A 104 7.58 -12.95 7.55
CA LEU A 104 7.80 -13.20 6.12
C LEU A 104 8.69 -12.15 5.44
N ARG A 105 9.05 -11.07 6.14
CA ARG A 105 9.92 -10.02 5.57
C ARG A 105 11.36 -10.50 5.50
N PRO A 106 12.12 -10.07 4.47
CA PRO A 106 13.57 -10.30 4.42
C PRO A 106 14.31 -9.73 5.65
N LEU A 107 15.49 -10.27 5.95
CA LEU A 107 16.25 -9.93 7.15
C LEU A 107 16.52 -8.43 7.31
N VAL A 108 17.01 -7.77 6.26
CA VAL A 108 17.38 -6.33 6.33
C VAL A 108 16.18 -5.45 6.64
N PRO A 109 15.01 -5.56 5.96
CA PRO A 109 13.79 -4.87 6.37
C PRO A 109 13.35 -5.15 7.82
N ARG A 110 13.56 -6.38 8.34
CA ARG A 110 13.27 -6.70 9.76
C ARG A 110 14.19 -5.94 10.71
N LYS A 111 15.50 -5.88 10.41
CA LYS A 111 16.46 -5.09 11.20
C LYS A 111 16.10 -3.59 11.19
N LEU A 112 15.71 -3.04 10.04
CA LEU A 112 15.24 -1.66 9.93
C LEU A 112 14.04 -1.38 10.84
N ASP A 113 13.07 -2.28 10.89
CA ASP A 113 11.90 -2.10 11.77
C ASP A 113 12.29 -2.03 13.25
N TRP A 114 13.31 -2.77 13.68
CA TRP A 114 13.87 -2.69 15.03
C TRP A 114 14.70 -1.43 15.25
N LEU A 115 15.44 -0.97 14.24
CA LEU A 115 16.17 0.30 14.31
C LEU A 115 15.20 1.47 14.57
N TYR A 116 14.00 1.41 14.00
CA TYR A 116 12.97 2.44 14.18
C TYR A 116 12.44 2.56 15.62
N ALA A 117 12.72 1.60 16.49
CA ALA A 117 12.40 1.71 17.92
C ALA A 117 13.26 2.78 18.63
N THR A 118 14.48 3.03 18.13
CA THR A 118 15.43 4.01 18.69
C THR A 118 15.68 5.20 17.77
N HIS A 119 15.48 5.03 16.47
CA HIS A 119 15.66 6.05 15.46
C HIS A 119 14.37 6.12 14.61
N PRO A 120 13.42 7.00 14.96
CA PRO A 120 12.15 7.08 14.25
C PRO A 120 12.34 7.20 12.72
N GLN A 121 11.50 6.54 11.96
CA GLN A 121 11.58 6.56 10.50
C GLN A 121 11.52 8.01 9.99
N SER A 122 12.38 8.35 9.03
CA SER A 122 12.57 9.71 8.48
C SER A 122 13.33 10.69 9.38
N SER A 123 13.87 10.25 10.52
CA SER A 123 14.81 11.08 11.28
C SER A 123 16.16 11.17 10.57
N SER A 124 16.89 12.29 10.80
CA SER A 124 18.21 12.49 10.22
C SER A 124 19.27 11.65 10.95
N VAL A 125 20.23 11.16 10.20
CA VAL A 125 21.44 10.51 10.69
C VAL A 125 22.68 11.22 10.09
N PRO A 126 23.87 11.12 10.72
CA PRO A 126 25.05 11.88 10.27
C PRO A 126 25.52 11.50 8.86
N SER A 127 25.45 10.22 8.49
CA SER A 127 25.82 9.72 7.16
C SER A 127 25.16 8.39 6.84
N ARG A 128 25.30 7.93 5.59
CA ARG A 128 24.86 6.61 5.17
C ARG A 128 25.64 5.49 5.87
N GLU A 129 26.94 5.69 6.08
CA GLU A 129 27.84 4.75 6.79
C GLU A 129 27.36 4.57 8.23
N ALA A 130 27.06 5.66 8.93
CA ALA A 130 26.51 5.61 10.30
C ALA A 130 25.16 4.86 10.35
N LEU A 131 24.32 5.00 9.31
CA LEU A 131 23.09 4.22 9.20
C LEU A 131 23.38 2.73 9.02
N LEU A 132 24.31 2.35 8.15
CA LEU A 132 24.67 0.95 7.91
C LEU A 132 25.26 0.32 9.15
N ASP A 133 26.16 1.00 9.85
CA ASP A 133 26.73 0.55 11.14
C ASP A 133 25.63 0.34 12.21
N ALA A 134 24.62 1.24 12.23
CA ALA A 134 23.51 1.09 13.17
C ALA A 134 22.65 -0.12 12.86
N ILE A 135 22.39 -0.41 11.57
CA ILE A 135 21.63 -1.60 11.12
C ILE A 135 22.40 -2.88 11.44
N ASP A 136 23.72 -2.90 11.24
CA ASP A 136 24.56 -4.08 11.51
C ASP A 136 24.60 -4.46 12.97
N ARG A 137 24.48 -3.50 13.89
CA ARG A 137 24.39 -3.71 15.33
C ARG A 137 23.04 -4.28 15.78
N ILE A 138 21.99 -4.21 14.94
CA ILE A 138 20.69 -4.80 15.27
C ILE A 138 20.82 -6.34 15.19
N PRO A 139 20.56 -7.07 16.27
CA PRO A 139 20.59 -8.52 16.24
C PRO A 139 19.47 -9.08 15.36
N GLU A 140 19.65 -10.30 14.89
CA GLU A 140 18.54 -11.03 14.28
C GLU A 140 17.48 -11.33 15.33
N THR A 141 16.25 -10.94 15.03
CA THR A 141 15.10 -11.21 15.89
C THR A 141 14.03 -11.97 15.12
N THR A 142 13.27 -12.77 15.84
CA THR A 142 12.12 -13.53 15.30
C THR A 142 10.78 -12.88 15.63
N THR A 143 10.78 -11.82 16.44
CA THR A 143 9.58 -11.11 16.89
C THR A 143 9.48 -9.76 16.21
N ALA A 144 8.26 -9.36 15.88
CA ALA A 144 7.98 -8.03 15.37
C ALA A 144 8.16 -6.98 16.49
N PRO A 145 8.69 -5.78 16.18
CA PRO A 145 8.70 -4.68 17.16
C PRO A 145 7.26 -4.21 17.42
N SER A 146 7.03 -3.68 18.62
CA SER A 146 5.72 -3.12 19.00
C SER A 146 5.24 -1.94 18.14
N THR A 147 6.12 -1.40 17.31
CA THR A 147 5.84 -0.33 16.35
C THR A 147 5.39 -0.83 14.98
N ALA A 148 5.45 -2.14 14.71
CA ALA A 148 4.90 -2.70 13.47
C ALA A 148 3.38 -2.49 13.42
N ARG A 149 2.85 -2.05 12.27
CA ARG A 149 1.41 -1.83 12.04
C ARG A 149 1.00 -2.41 10.70
N GLY A 150 -0.26 -2.84 10.65
CA GLY A 150 -0.93 -3.22 9.42
C GLY A 150 -2.29 -2.55 9.34
N TYR A 151 -2.74 -2.26 8.14
CA TYR A 151 -4.05 -1.68 7.86
C TYR A 151 -4.70 -2.41 6.71
N ILE A 152 -5.92 -2.90 6.93
CA ILE A 152 -6.82 -3.38 5.89
C ILE A 152 -7.38 -2.16 5.18
N LEU A 153 -7.36 -2.19 3.86
CA LEU A 153 -8.01 -1.19 3.02
C LEU A 153 -9.45 -1.61 2.74
N VAL A 154 -10.36 -0.69 2.94
CA VAL A 154 -11.79 -0.84 2.64
C VAL A 154 -12.14 0.16 1.53
N PRO A 155 -12.00 -0.21 0.25
CA PRO A 155 -12.28 0.69 -0.86
C PRO A 155 -13.75 1.11 -0.87
N THR A 156 -13.98 2.42 -0.99
CA THR A 156 -15.30 3.04 -1.17
C THR A 156 -15.51 3.46 -2.63
N GLU A 157 -14.43 3.73 -3.35
CA GLU A 157 -14.44 4.01 -4.78
C GLU A 157 -13.20 3.38 -5.42
N ILE A 158 -13.39 2.75 -6.58
CA ILE A 158 -12.32 2.21 -7.42
C ILE A 158 -12.54 2.72 -8.84
N GLU A 159 -11.53 3.31 -9.44
CA GLU A 159 -11.50 3.68 -10.83
C GLU A 159 -10.45 2.82 -11.55
N ARG A 160 -10.85 2.15 -12.63
CA ARG A 160 -10.00 1.37 -13.51
C ARG A 160 -9.91 2.08 -14.86
N LEU A 161 -8.69 2.31 -15.33
CA LEU A 161 -8.40 2.84 -16.65
C LEU A 161 -7.56 1.81 -17.42
N ASP A 162 -8.16 1.21 -18.44
CA ASP A 162 -7.50 0.28 -19.35
C ASP A 162 -7.02 1.05 -20.58
N LEU A 163 -5.70 1.09 -20.75
CA LEU A 163 -5.04 1.84 -21.82
C LEU A 163 -4.82 1.00 -23.09
N ASP A 164 -5.00 -0.33 -23.01
CA ASP A 164 -4.70 -1.26 -24.13
C ASP A 164 -5.98 -1.67 -24.86
N GLN A 165 -6.65 -0.70 -25.47
CA GLN A 165 -7.87 -0.94 -26.23
C GLN A 165 -7.62 -0.97 -27.74
N PRO A 166 -8.18 -1.96 -28.48
CA PRO A 166 -7.95 -2.13 -29.92
C PRO A 166 -8.35 -0.93 -30.78
N ASN A 167 -9.33 -0.14 -30.33
CA ASN A 167 -9.83 1.04 -31.03
C ASN A 167 -9.09 2.34 -30.67
N GLY A 168 -8.07 2.25 -29.78
CA GLY A 168 -7.33 3.40 -29.29
C GLY A 168 -8.09 4.33 -28.31
N ILE A 169 -9.32 3.99 -27.95
CA ILE A 169 -10.12 4.73 -26.96
C ILE A 169 -10.05 3.96 -25.65
N HIS A 170 -9.42 4.55 -24.64
CA HIS A 170 -9.24 3.90 -23.33
C HIS A 170 -10.60 3.56 -22.70
N ASP A 171 -10.68 2.39 -22.02
CA ASP A 171 -11.86 2.01 -21.24
C ASP A 171 -11.66 2.49 -19.79
N ARG A 172 -12.42 3.49 -19.38
CA ARG A 172 -12.36 4.08 -18.05
C ARG A 172 -13.66 3.80 -17.31
N ARG A 173 -13.56 3.08 -16.19
CA ARG A 173 -14.70 2.69 -15.37
C ARG A 173 -14.50 3.12 -13.94
N ARG A 174 -15.57 3.61 -13.33
CA ARG A 174 -15.64 3.93 -11.92
C ARG A 174 -16.64 3.01 -11.24
N TYR A 175 -16.21 2.40 -10.15
CA TYR A 175 -17.02 1.59 -9.25
C TYR A 175 -17.14 2.34 -7.94
N LYS A 176 -18.36 2.67 -7.52
CA LYS A 176 -18.63 3.32 -6.25
C LYS A 176 -19.44 2.38 -5.37
N ARG A 177 -19.03 2.24 -4.11
CA ARG A 177 -19.75 1.45 -3.14
C ARG A 177 -20.91 2.26 -2.58
N LEU A 178 -22.12 1.76 -2.73
CA LEU A 178 -23.34 2.32 -2.14
C LEU A 178 -23.97 1.19 -1.33
N ASP A 179 -24.09 1.39 -0.04
CA ASP A 179 -24.45 0.35 0.92
C ASP A 179 -23.43 -0.82 0.82
N ASP A 180 -23.88 -2.03 0.51
CA ASP A 180 -23.02 -3.21 0.35
C ASP A 180 -22.71 -3.56 -1.12
N ASP A 181 -23.26 -2.80 -2.08
CA ASP A 181 -23.14 -3.08 -3.50
C ASP A 181 -22.24 -2.13 -4.25
N TRP A 182 -21.60 -2.63 -5.32
CA TRP A 182 -20.82 -1.84 -6.25
C TRP A 182 -21.67 -1.34 -7.42
N HIS A 183 -21.62 -0.04 -7.68
CA HIS A 183 -22.27 0.62 -8.83
C HIS A 183 -21.21 1.05 -9.83
N GLU A 184 -21.33 0.53 -11.06
CA GLU A 184 -20.40 0.81 -12.14
C GLU A 184 -20.91 1.97 -13.01
N ALA A 185 -19.97 2.84 -13.44
CA ALA A 185 -20.20 3.86 -14.45
C ALA A 185 -19.02 3.90 -15.42
N VAL A 186 -19.31 4.00 -16.72
CA VAL A 186 -18.31 4.29 -17.75
C VAL A 186 -18.05 5.78 -17.78
N LEU A 187 -16.79 6.18 -17.77
CA LEU A 187 -16.36 7.58 -17.80
C LEU A 187 -15.72 7.92 -19.15
N ILE A 188 -15.80 9.19 -19.53
CA ILE A 188 -14.97 9.70 -20.62
C ILE A 188 -13.51 9.63 -20.16
N PRO A 189 -12.61 8.98 -20.92
CA PRO A 189 -11.21 8.78 -20.52
C PRO A 189 -10.39 10.07 -20.55
#